data_34028aaa260f7494dd3d6fc3d3da7f02
#
_entry.id   34028aaa260f7494dd3d6fc3d3da7f02
#
_cell.length_a   1.000
_cell.length_b   1.000
_cell.length_c   1.000
_cell.angle_alpha   90.00
_cell.angle_beta   90.00
_cell.angle_gamma   90.00
#
_symmetry.space_group_name_H-M   'P 1'
#
loop_
_entity.id
_entity.type
_entity.pdbx_description
1 polymer ?
#
loop_
_entity_poly.entity_id
_entity_poly.type
_entity_poly.pdbx_seq_one_letter_code
_entity_poly.pdbx_strand_id
1 'polypeptide(L)'
;TNIAFANEISLVCDKLDIDVWDLIKLANRHPRVDILKPGPGVGGHCIAVDPWFIVDSAPEETPLIQASRYVNDNKPAWIVQKILNSVDDNATVSCLGLTYKSDIDDLRESPSITIVKRLSQHHKGQILVADPNIESLPDKLCKILNIEFCNFEDAISRSRIIVLLTDHREFIEIDKSTLINKKVFDTRGIWRSFLTSNNLESIGD
;
A
#
# COMPACT_ATOMS: atom_id res chain seq x y z
N THR A 1 16.33 3.43 -5.87
CA THR A 1 16.98 3.76 -4.59
C THR A 1 16.12 4.73 -3.78
N ASN A 2 15.73 5.93 -4.28
CA ASN A 2 15.02 6.95 -3.48
C ASN A 2 13.67 6.46 -2.92
N ILE A 3 12.88 5.70 -3.70
CA ILE A 3 11.64 5.08 -3.20
C ILE A 3 11.95 4.01 -2.15
N ALA A 4 13.02 3.23 -2.37
CA ALA A 4 13.44 2.21 -1.40
C ALA A 4 13.84 2.83 -0.06
N PHE A 5 14.57 3.94 -0.09
CA PHE A 5 14.91 4.68 1.12
C PHE A 5 13.67 5.16 1.88
N ALA A 6 12.69 5.75 1.18
CA ALA A 6 11.43 6.17 1.80
C ALA A 6 10.65 4.99 2.40
N ASN A 7 10.60 3.86 1.68
CA ASN A 7 9.97 2.64 2.18
C ASN A 7 10.70 2.06 3.40
N GLU A 8 12.03 2.03 3.39
CA GLU A 8 12.83 1.55 4.52
C GLU A 8 12.66 2.44 5.76
N ILE A 9 12.71 3.78 5.60
CA ILE A 9 12.44 4.71 6.69
C ILE A 9 11.04 4.48 7.28
N SER A 10 10.04 4.15 6.48
CA SER A 10 8.71 3.84 7.00
C SER A 10 8.67 2.57 7.87
N LEU A 11 9.53 1.57 7.59
CA LEU A 11 9.68 0.39 8.45
C LEU A 11 10.36 0.73 9.78
N VAL A 12 11.36 1.60 9.72
CA VAL A 12 12.07 2.08 10.92
C VAL A 12 11.13 2.91 11.80
N CYS A 13 10.38 3.83 11.20
CA CYS A 13 9.41 4.68 11.90
C CYS A 13 8.35 3.84 12.59
N ASP A 14 7.78 2.86 11.91
CA ASP A 14 6.81 1.93 12.48
C ASP A 14 7.37 1.17 13.70
N LYS A 15 8.62 0.72 13.63
CA LYS A 15 9.27 0.01 14.75
C LYS A 15 9.54 0.92 15.96
N LEU A 16 9.76 2.21 15.72
CA LEU A 16 10.08 3.20 16.73
C LEU A 16 8.87 4.01 17.21
N ASP A 17 7.68 3.71 16.70
CA ASP A 17 6.44 4.46 16.98
C ASP A 17 6.60 5.95 16.61
N ILE A 18 7.14 6.21 15.42
CA ILE A 18 7.37 7.55 14.87
C ILE A 18 6.52 7.70 13.60
N ASP A 19 5.83 8.83 13.48
CA ASP A 19 5.11 9.17 12.25
C ASP A 19 6.07 9.46 11.10
N VAL A 20 6.07 8.58 10.08
CA VAL A 20 6.95 8.71 8.91
C VAL A 20 6.66 9.94 8.07
N TRP A 21 5.40 10.37 8.02
CA TRP A 21 4.99 11.53 7.23
C TRP A 21 5.50 12.83 7.84
N ASP A 22 5.48 12.94 9.17
CA ASP A 22 6.07 14.08 9.89
C ASP A 22 7.58 14.08 9.80
N LEU A 23 8.22 12.91 9.91
CA LEU A 23 9.65 12.77 9.71
C LEU A 23 10.06 13.28 8.32
N ILE A 24 9.40 12.78 7.25
CA ILE A 24 9.70 13.18 5.88
C ILE A 24 9.45 14.67 5.67
N LYS A 25 8.30 15.20 6.16
CA LYS A 25 7.98 16.63 6.09
C LYS A 25 9.03 17.50 6.77
N LEU A 26 9.55 17.06 7.92
CA LEU A 26 10.59 17.75 8.66
C LEU A 26 11.94 17.70 7.93
N ALA A 27 12.34 16.52 7.46
CA ALA A 27 13.59 16.33 6.73
C ALA A 27 13.63 17.15 5.42
N ASN A 28 12.52 17.19 4.69
CA ASN A 28 12.39 17.91 3.43
C ASN A 28 12.33 19.46 3.60
N ARG A 29 12.38 19.99 4.84
CA ARG A 29 12.64 21.43 5.06
C ARG A 29 14.06 21.82 4.70
N HIS A 30 14.98 20.87 4.70
CA HIS A 30 16.35 21.14 4.31
C HIS A 30 16.45 21.28 2.78
N PRO A 31 17.02 22.36 2.21
CA PRO A 31 16.94 22.66 0.77
C PRO A 31 17.64 21.64 -0.15
N ARG A 32 18.43 20.73 0.39
CA ARG A 32 19.12 19.68 -0.37
C ARG A 32 18.58 18.28 -0.08
N VAL A 33 17.44 18.16 0.60
CA VAL A 33 16.80 16.91 0.95
C VAL A 33 15.42 16.85 0.31
N ASP A 34 15.16 15.76 -0.43
CA ASP A 34 13.85 15.48 -1.04
C ASP A 34 13.59 13.97 -0.91
N ILE A 35 13.12 13.56 0.26
CA ILE A 35 12.69 12.19 0.53
C ILE A 35 11.31 12.00 -0.10
N LEU A 36 11.17 10.96 -0.92
CA LEU A 36 9.91 10.60 -1.56
C LEU A 36 8.91 10.05 -0.54
N LYS A 37 7.64 9.97 -0.93
CA LYS A 37 6.60 9.35 -0.11
C LYS A 37 6.74 7.83 -0.11
N PRO A 38 6.66 7.16 1.04
CA PRO A 38 6.58 5.71 1.11
C PRO A 38 5.24 5.21 0.54
N GLY A 39 5.16 3.91 0.29
CA GLY A 39 3.96 3.30 -0.24
C GLY A 39 4.00 1.77 -0.14
N PRO A 40 3.05 1.07 -0.76
CA PRO A 40 2.92 -0.39 -0.66
C PRO A 40 4.03 -1.15 -1.40
N GLY A 41 4.83 -0.48 -2.19
CA GLY A 41 5.89 -1.05 -3.02
C GLY A 41 6.09 -0.24 -4.30
N VAL A 42 6.71 -0.85 -5.30
CA VAL A 42 7.00 -0.21 -6.60
C VAL A 42 6.43 -1.07 -7.72
N GLY A 43 5.54 -0.50 -8.52
CA GLY A 43 4.95 -1.11 -9.70
C GLY A 43 5.34 -0.40 -11.01
N GLY A 44 4.61 -0.75 -12.07
CA GLY A 44 4.86 -0.28 -13.41
C GLY A 44 5.96 -1.08 -14.13
N HIS A 45 6.16 -0.79 -15.42
CA HIS A 45 7.06 -1.62 -16.24
C HIS A 45 8.51 -1.12 -16.29
N CYS A 46 8.77 0.18 -16.03
CA CYS A 46 10.12 0.72 -16.04
C CYS A 46 10.78 0.63 -14.65
N ILE A 47 10.23 1.33 -13.66
CA ILE A 47 10.87 1.44 -12.33
C ILE A 47 10.95 0.09 -11.60
N ALA A 48 9.98 -0.78 -11.84
CA ALA A 48 9.98 -2.12 -11.26
C ALA A 48 10.96 -3.08 -11.95
N VAL A 49 11.25 -2.91 -13.24
CA VAL A 49 11.95 -3.89 -14.10
C VAL A 49 13.34 -3.43 -14.50
N ASP A 50 13.51 -2.19 -14.97
CA ASP A 50 14.78 -1.71 -15.55
C ASP A 50 16.00 -1.85 -14.62
N PRO A 51 15.90 -1.67 -13.29
CA PRO A 51 17.04 -1.90 -12.41
C PRO A 51 17.62 -3.31 -12.49
N TRP A 52 16.80 -4.32 -12.82
CA TRP A 52 17.27 -5.70 -12.96
C TRP A 52 18.14 -5.90 -14.19
N PHE A 53 17.92 -5.17 -15.30
CA PHE A 53 18.83 -5.20 -16.45
C PHE A 53 20.22 -4.66 -16.10
N ILE A 54 20.28 -3.64 -15.22
CA ILE A 54 21.59 -3.12 -14.75
C ILE A 54 22.26 -4.15 -13.84
N VAL A 55 21.51 -4.78 -12.94
CA VAL A 55 22.01 -5.84 -12.05
C VAL A 55 22.53 -7.04 -12.86
N ASP A 56 21.79 -7.46 -13.89
CA ASP A 56 22.21 -8.56 -14.78
C ASP A 56 23.49 -8.24 -15.52
N SER A 57 23.66 -6.99 -15.96
CA SER A 57 24.85 -6.54 -16.71
C SER A 57 26.11 -6.38 -15.84
N ALA A 58 25.96 -6.07 -14.54
CA ALA A 58 27.07 -5.79 -13.63
C ALA A 58 26.70 -6.18 -12.18
N PRO A 59 26.55 -7.47 -11.86
CA PRO A 59 26.00 -7.93 -10.60
C PRO A 59 26.88 -7.57 -9.38
N GLU A 60 28.19 -7.56 -9.54
CA GLU A 60 29.13 -7.27 -8.44
C GLU A 60 29.21 -5.77 -8.12
N GLU A 61 28.94 -4.90 -9.10
CA GLU A 61 29.02 -3.44 -8.98
C GLU A 61 27.69 -2.80 -8.56
N THR A 62 26.61 -3.60 -8.41
CA THR A 62 25.24 -3.09 -8.17
C THR A 62 24.64 -3.43 -6.79
N PRO A 63 25.40 -3.50 -5.68
CA PRO A 63 24.86 -3.89 -4.38
C PRO A 63 23.76 -2.93 -3.90
N LEU A 64 23.87 -1.64 -4.15
CA LEU A 64 22.86 -0.65 -3.76
C LEU A 64 21.54 -0.81 -4.55
N ILE A 65 21.63 -1.14 -5.85
CA ILE A 65 20.45 -1.36 -6.69
C ILE A 65 19.73 -2.64 -6.24
N GLN A 66 20.47 -3.71 -5.98
CA GLN A 66 19.93 -4.98 -5.46
C GLN A 66 19.26 -4.77 -4.09
N ALA A 67 19.91 -4.08 -3.14
CA ALA A 67 19.33 -3.75 -1.84
C ALA A 67 18.05 -2.91 -1.99
N SER A 68 18.05 -1.93 -2.89
CA SER A 68 16.86 -1.10 -3.16
C SER A 68 15.69 -1.93 -3.70
N ARG A 69 15.96 -2.88 -4.60
CA ARG A 69 14.93 -3.81 -5.09
C ARG A 69 14.41 -4.69 -3.96
N TYR A 70 15.31 -5.26 -3.17
CA TYR A 70 14.95 -6.09 -2.03
C TYR A 70 14.00 -5.37 -1.06
N VAL A 71 14.28 -4.12 -0.70
CA VAL A 71 13.40 -3.31 0.17
C VAL A 71 12.01 -3.14 -0.45
N ASN A 72 11.95 -2.70 -1.72
CA ASN A 72 10.68 -2.43 -2.39
C ASN A 72 9.85 -3.71 -2.62
N ASP A 73 10.49 -4.82 -2.97
CA ASP A 73 9.83 -6.09 -3.27
C ASP A 73 9.33 -6.81 -2.00
N ASN A 74 9.92 -6.52 -0.84
CA ASN A 74 9.48 -7.05 0.45
C ASN A 74 8.43 -6.17 1.15
N LYS A 75 8.25 -4.93 0.74
CA LYS A 75 7.26 -4.02 1.35
C LYS A 75 5.83 -4.58 1.32
N PRO A 76 5.33 -5.20 0.24
CA PRO A 76 4.02 -5.85 0.23
C PRO A 76 3.86 -6.92 1.29
N ALA A 77 4.90 -7.76 1.51
CA ALA A 77 4.86 -8.81 2.52
C ALA A 77 4.77 -8.25 3.95
N TRP A 78 5.51 -7.18 4.21
CA TRP A 78 5.47 -6.50 5.51
C TRP A 78 4.07 -5.91 5.79
N ILE A 79 3.44 -5.25 4.80
CA ILE A 79 2.07 -4.72 4.94
C ILE A 79 1.08 -5.84 5.25
N VAL A 80 1.14 -6.96 4.49
CA VAL A 80 0.28 -8.12 4.75
C VAL A 80 0.45 -8.64 6.17
N GLN A 81 1.69 -8.76 6.66
CA GLN A 81 1.95 -9.21 8.03
C GLN A 81 1.38 -8.25 9.08
N LYS A 82 1.49 -6.95 8.86
CA LYS A 82 0.88 -5.94 9.73
C LYS A 82 -0.64 -6.08 9.79
N ILE A 83 -1.30 -6.24 8.64
CA ILE A 83 -2.74 -6.43 8.58
C ILE A 83 -3.11 -7.70 9.35
N LEU A 84 -2.49 -8.84 9.04
CA LEU A 84 -2.81 -10.13 9.67
C LEU A 84 -2.60 -10.12 11.18
N ASN A 85 -1.57 -9.45 11.69
CA ASN A 85 -1.31 -9.33 13.13
C ASN A 85 -2.33 -8.43 13.87
N SER A 86 -3.10 -7.67 13.12
CA SER A 86 -3.96 -6.60 13.65
C SER A 86 -5.45 -6.87 13.47
N VAL A 87 -5.84 -7.97 12.81
CA VAL A 87 -7.23 -8.25 12.46
C VAL A 87 -7.63 -9.68 12.85
N ASP A 88 -8.90 -9.85 13.13
CA ASP A 88 -9.47 -11.19 13.36
C ASP A 88 -9.49 -11.98 12.04
N ASP A 89 -9.14 -13.27 12.09
CA ASP A 89 -9.01 -14.17 10.94
C ASP A 89 -10.22 -14.17 9.99
N ASN A 90 -11.42 -13.93 10.48
CA ASN A 90 -12.68 -13.98 9.73
C ASN A 90 -13.29 -12.58 9.45
N ALA A 91 -12.61 -11.50 9.81
CA ALA A 91 -13.13 -10.15 9.56
C ALA A 91 -13.17 -9.86 8.06
N THR A 92 -14.17 -9.08 7.62
CA THR A 92 -14.18 -8.57 6.24
C THR A 92 -13.17 -7.44 6.10
N VAL A 93 -12.27 -7.56 5.13
CA VAL A 93 -11.23 -6.57 4.82
C VAL A 93 -11.53 -5.94 3.47
N SER A 94 -11.50 -4.62 3.37
CA SER A 94 -11.55 -3.91 2.09
C SER A 94 -10.17 -3.43 1.67
N CYS A 95 -9.79 -3.74 0.43
CA CYS A 95 -8.58 -3.26 -0.22
C CYS A 95 -8.96 -2.24 -1.30
N LEU A 96 -8.56 -0.99 -1.12
CA LEU A 96 -8.90 0.12 -2.00
C LEU A 96 -7.71 0.50 -2.88
N GLY A 97 -7.87 0.32 -4.19
CA GLY A 97 -6.86 0.58 -5.22
C GLY A 97 -6.03 -0.65 -5.57
N LEU A 98 -6.09 -1.08 -6.83
CA LEU A 98 -5.31 -2.19 -7.39
C LEU A 98 -4.24 -1.72 -8.38
N THR A 99 -4.40 -0.55 -8.99
CA THR A 99 -3.44 -0.01 -9.94
C THR A 99 -2.13 0.39 -9.23
N TYR A 100 -1.02 0.40 -9.97
CA TYR A 100 0.28 0.72 -9.34
C TYR A 100 0.46 2.22 -9.09
N LYS A 101 -0.39 3.05 -9.68
CA LYS A 101 -0.36 4.52 -9.57
C LYS A 101 -1.79 5.05 -9.60
N SER A 102 -2.03 6.18 -8.94
CA SER A 102 -3.34 6.85 -8.90
C SER A 102 -3.82 7.32 -10.26
N ASP A 103 -5.13 7.28 -10.45
CA ASP A 103 -5.89 7.85 -11.56
C ASP A 103 -5.51 7.28 -12.95
N ILE A 104 -5.10 6.01 -12.99
CA ILE A 104 -4.84 5.24 -14.23
C ILE A 104 -5.43 3.84 -14.10
N ASP A 105 -5.55 3.13 -15.22
CA ASP A 105 -6.04 1.74 -15.35
C ASP A 105 -4.93 0.68 -15.45
N ASP A 106 -3.69 1.03 -15.07
CA ASP A 106 -2.51 0.17 -15.27
C ASP A 106 -2.21 -0.71 -14.05
N LEU A 107 -2.30 -2.02 -14.24
CA LEU A 107 -2.10 -3.06 -13.23
C LEU A 107 -0.72 -3.72 -13.29
N ARG A 108 0.16 -3.29 -14.21
CA ARG A 108 1.47 -3.93 -14.42
C ARG A 108 2.35 -3.83 -13.19
N GLU A 109 2.85 -5.00 -12.75
CA GLU A 109 3.71 -5.14 -11.56
C GLU A 109 3.17 -4.41 -10.31
N SER A 110 1.83 -4.29 -10.20
CA SER A 110 1.22 -3.60 -9.06
C SER A 110 1.50 -4.32 -7.73
N PRO A 111 2.08 -3.63 -6.76
CA PRO A 111 2.27 -4.15 -5.41
C PRO A 111 0.92 -4.40 -4.70
N SER A 112 -0.12 -3.64 -5.05
CA SER A 112 -1.47 -3.79 -4.50
C SER A 112 -2.06 -5.16 -4.84
N ILE A 113 -1.90 -5.64 -6.08
CA ILE A 113 -2.30 -7.00 -6.48
C ILE A 113 -1.54 -8.05 -5.67
N THR A 114 -0.26 -7.84 -5.44
CA THR A 114 0.58 -8.75 -4.63
C THR A 114 0.09 -8.81 -3.18
N ILE A 115 -0.28 -7.67 -2.60
CA ILE A 115 -0.83 -7.57 -1.24
C ILE A 115 -2.17 -8.31 -1.16
N VAL A 116 -3.12 -8.02 -2.05
CA VAL A 116 -4.45 -8.66 -2.06
C VAL A 116 -4.32 -10.18 -2.21
N LYS A 117 -3.47 -10.63 -3.14
CA LYS A 117 -3.22 -12.06 -3.36
C LYS A 117 -2.62 -12.75 -2.13
N ARG A 118 -1.60 -12.14 -1.50
CA ARG A 118 -0.99 -12.71 -0.28
C ARG A 118 -1.96 -12.68 0.89
N LEU A 119 -2.73 -11.61 1.04
CA LEU A 119 -3.74 -11.51 2.09
C LEU A 119 -4.77 -12.62 1.93
N SER A 120 -5.27 -12.89 0.72
CA SER A 120 -6.24 -13.96 0.46
C SER A 120 -5.74 -15.37 0.77
N GLN A 121 -4.44 -15.59 0.78
CA GLN A 121 -3.82 -16.88 1.11
C GLN A 121 -3.75 -17.16 2.62
N HIS A 122 -3.74 -16.09 3.44
CA HIS A 122 -3.50 -16.20 4.88
C HIS A 122 -4.70 -15.73 5.72
N HIS A 123 -5.61 -14.95 5.15
CA HIS A 123 -6.82 -14.46 5.78
C HIS A 123 -8.03 -15.31 5.37
N LYS A 124 -8.83 -15.74 6.34
CA LYS A 124 -9.99 -16.63 6.09
C LYS A 124 -11.26 -15.85 5.75
N GLY A 125 -11.33 -14.59 6.17
CA GLY A 125 -12.46 -13.71 5.92
C GLY A 125 -12.55 -13.26 4.46
N GLN A 126 -13.66 -12.60 4.14
CA GLN A 126 -13.87 -12.03 2.81
C GLN A 126 -12.98 -10.81 2.60
N ILE A 127 -12.44 -10.69 1.39
CA ILE A 127 -11.68 -9.54 0.92
C ILE A 127 -12.49 -8.84 -0.15
N LEU A 128 -12.94 -7.63 0.14
CA LEU A 128 -13.60 -6.75 -0.81
C LEU A 128 -12.53 -5.90 -1.51
N VAL A 129 -12.57 -5.87 -2.82
CA VAL A 129 -11.61 -5.11 -3.61
C VAL A 129 -12.35 -4.07 -4.43
N ALA A 130 -11.89 -2.83 -4.37
CA ALA A 130 -12.44 -1.73 -5.14
C ALA A 130 -11.34 -0.88 -5.76
N ASP A 131 -11.54 -0.52 -7.02
CA ASP A 131 -10.68 0.42 -7.74
C ASP A 131 -11.55 1.15 -8.77
N PRO A 132 -11.60 2.49 -8.75
CA PRO A 132 -12.48 3.26 -9.64
C PRO A 132 -12.02 3.25 -11.10
N ASN A 133 -10.79 2.87 -11.38
CA ASN A 133 -10.19 2.94 -12.72
C ASN A 133 -10.15 1.59 -13.46
N ILE A 134 -10.69 0.52 -12.85
CA ILE A 134 -10.80 -0.79 -13.51
C ILE A 134 -12.25 -1.30 -13.46
N GLU A 135 -12.64 -2.09 -14.44
CA GLU A 135 -14.01 -2.63 -14.55
C GLU A 135 -14.18 -4.01 -13.92
N SER A 136 -13.08 -4.75 -13.71
CA SER A 136 -13.11 -6.11 -13.21
C SER A 136 -11.80 -6.54 -12.57
N LEU A 137 -11.83 -7.61 -11.79
CA LEU A 137 -10.62 -8.21 -11.22
C LEU A 137 -9.68 -8.73 -12.31
N PRO A 138 -8.37 -8.51 -12.16
CA PRO A 138 -7.38 -9.12 -13.05
C PRO A 138 -7.34 -10.64 -12.88
N ASP A 139 -6.89 -11.34 -13.93
CA ASP A 139 -6.81 -12.84 -13.98
C ASP A 139 -6.09 -13.43 -12.76
N LYS A 140 -5.13 -12.71 -12.20
CA LYS A 140 -4.38 -13.14 -11.01
C LYS A 140 -5.24 -13.24 -9.74
N LEU A 141 -6.40 -12.60 -9.71
CA LEU A 141 -7.30 -12.52 -8.55
C LEU A 141 -8.70 -13.11 -8.80
N CYS A 142 -9.21 -13.10 -10.03
CA CYS A 142 -10.61 -13.46 -10.36
C CYS A 142 -11.01 -14.89 -9.98
N LYS A 143 -10.06 -15.81 -9.78
CA LYS A 143 -10.32 -17.23 -9.41
C LYS A 143 -10.20 -17.49 -7.91
N ILE A 144 -9.93 -16.47 -7.10
CA ILE A 144 -9.76 -16.61 -5.66
C ILE A 144 -11.11 -16.42 -4.97
N LEU A 145 -11.59 -17.48 -4.29
CA LEU A 145 -12.97 -17.56 -3.80
C LEU A 145 -13.35 -16.53 -2.74
N ASN A 146 -12.41 -16.10 -1.91
CA ASN A 146 -12.66 -15.12 -0.85
C ASN A 146 -12.39 -13.69 -1.28
N ILE A 147 -12.22 -13.41 -2.58
CA ILE A 147 -12.10 -12.06 -3.14
C ILE A 147 -13.37 -11.71 -3.91
N GLU A 148 -13.93 -10.54 -3.64
CA GLU A 148 -15.07 -9.96 -4.33
C GLU A 148 -14.70 -8.57 -4.83
N PHE A 149 -15.00 -8.27 -6.09
CA PHE A 149 -14.88 -6.92 -6.65
C PHE A 149 -16.21 -6.18 -6.51
N CYS A 150 -16.18 -4.99 -5.96
CA CYS A 150 -17.37 -4.14 -5.79
C CYS A 150 -17.00 -2.66 -5.90
N ASN A 151 -18.00 -1.78 -5.88
CA ASN A 151 -17.71 -0.35 -5.77
C ASN A 151 -17.13 -0.01 -4.40
N PHE A 152 -16.46 1.12 -4.29
CA PHE A 152 -15.72 1.44 -3.07
C PHE A 152 -16.61 1.86 -1.90
N GLU A 153 -17.80 2.42 -2.17
CA GLU A 153 -18.78 2.74 -1.13
C GLU A 153 -19.29 1.46 -0.46
N ASP A 154 -19.62 0.43 -1.26
CA ASP A 154 -20.02 -0.88 -0.73
C ASP A 154 -18.87 -1.54 0.01
N ALA A 155 -17.66 -1.51 -0.53
CA ALA A 155 -16.48 -2.04 0.12
C ALA A 155 -16.28 -1.42 1.51
N ILE A 156 -16.32 -0.09 1.60
CA ILE A 156 -16.19 0.64 2.86
C ILE A 156 -17.35 0.29 3.82
N SER A 157 -18.60 0.27 3.34
CA SER A 157 -19.75 0.04 4.21
C SER A 157 -19.79 -1.37 4.81
N ARG A 158 -19.39 -2.39 4.04
CA ARG A 158 -19.46 -3.81 4.40
C ARG A 158 -18.27 -4.31 5.22
N SER A 159 -17.21 -3.53 5.38
CA SER A 159 -16.02 -3.94 6.11
C SER A 159 -15.77 -3.12 7.38
N ARG A 160 -15.09 -3.74 8.35
CA ARG A 160 -14.57 -3.05 9.54
C ARG A 160 -13.10 -2.65 9.37
N ILE A 161 -12.44 -3.22 8.37
CA ILE A 161 -11.02 -3.05 8.11
C ILE A 161 -10.85 -2.51 6.71
N ILE A 162 -10.20 -1.37 6.60
CA ILE A 162 -9.95 -0.68 5.34
C ILE A 162 -8.44 -0.63 5.11
N VAL A 163 -8.01 -1.09 3.94
CA VAL A 163 -6.61 -1.02 3.49
C VAL A 163 -6.56 -0.15 2.25
N LEU A 164 -6.02 1.04 2.37
CA LEU A 164 -5.79 1.93 1.24
C LEU A 164 -4.43 1.62 0.61
N LEU A 165 -4.44 1.19 -0.65
CA LEU A 165 -3.25 0.77 -1.39
C LEU A 165 -2.85 1.76 -2.49
N THR A 166 -3.82 2.43 -3.12
CA THR A 166 -3.59 3.45 -4.16
C THR A 166 -4.40 4.70 -3.86
N ASP A 167 -3.77 5.86 -4.01
CA ASP A 167 -4.33 7.17 -3.67
C ASP A 167 -5.11 7.79 -4.84
N HIS A 168 -6.16 7.11 -5.32
CA HIS A 168 -7.08 7.65 -6.33
C HIS A 168 -7.82 8.88 -5.81
N ARG A 169 -8.19 9.79 -6.71
CA ARG A 169 -8.91 11.01 -6.37
C ARG A 169 -10.20 10.72 -5.62
N GLU A 170 -10.94 9.70 -6.06
CA GLU A 170 -12.19 9.28 -5.44
C GLU A 170 -11.99 8.92 -3.96
N PHE A 171 -10.88 8.28 -3.60
CA PHE A 171 -10.58 7.94 -2.20
C PHE A 171 -10.14 9.16 -1.37
N ILE A 172 -9.54 10.17 -1.99
CA ILE A 172 -9.21 11.43 -1.31
C ILE A 172 -10.48 12.20 -0.96
N GLU A 173 -11.49 12.15 -1.84
CA GLU A 173 -12.74 12.92 -1.76
C GLU A 173 -13.86 12.24 -0.95
N ILE A 174 -13.67 11.00 -0.48
CA ILE A 174 -14.72 10.31 0.32
C ILE A 174 -15.14 11.12 1.54
N ASP A 175 -16.39 10.92 1.95
CA ASP A 175 -16.80 11.34 3.28
C ASP A 175 -16.06 10.53 4.36
N LYS A 176 -15.07 11.16 4.98
CA LYS A 176 -14.21 10.50 5.98
C LYS A 176 -14.97 10.04 7.23
N SER A 177 -16.21 10.54 7.46
CA SER A 177 -17.05 10.03 8.53
C SER A 177 -17.36 8.54 8.39
N THR A 178 -17.33 8.00 7.16
CA THR A 178 -17.50 6.58 6.86
C THR A 178 -16.38 5.69 7.40
N LEU A 179 -15.24 6.28 7.76
CA LEU A 179 -14.08 5.60 8.35
C LEU A 179 -14.15 5.52 9.88
N ILE A 180 -15.09 6.23 10.51
CA ILE A 180 -15.27 6.20 11.97
C ILE A 180 -15.64 4.78 12.42
N ASN A 181 -15.04 4.32 13.50
CA ASN A 181 -15.18 2.95 14.04
C ASN A 181 -14.66 1.84 13.13
N LYS A 182 -13.81 2.17 12.15
CA LYS A 182 -13.10 1.21 11.31
C LYS A 182 -11.61 1.22 11.64
N LYS A 183 -10.97 0.07 11.46
CA LYS A 183 -9.52 -0.03 11.50
C LYS A 183 -8.98 0.30 10.11
N VAL A 184 -8.15 1.33 10.00
CA VAL A 184 -7.69 1.86 8.71
C VAL A 184 -6.19 1.67 8.58
N PHE A 185 -5.78 1.05 7.48
CA PHE A 185 -4.38 0.91 7.06
C PHE A 185 -4.15 1.82 5.87
N ASP A 186 -3.69 3.05 6.13
CA ASP A 186 -3.44 4.06 5.10
C ASP A 186 -1.98 4.01 4.63
N THR A 187 -1.68 3.20 3.61
CA THR A 187 -0.31 3.07 3.09
C THR A 187 0.16 4.29 2.28
N ARG A 188 -0.73 5.26 2.05
CA ARG A 188 -0.48 6.45 1.20
C ARG A 188 -0.50 7.77 1.98
N GLY A 189 -0.99 7.74 3.23
CA GLY A 189 -1.06 8.90 4.10
C GLY A 189 -2.11 9.96 3.70
N ILE A 190 -3.09 9.61 2.85
CA ILE A 190 -4.09 10.58 2.37
C ILE A 190 -5.19 10.89 3.40
N TRP A 191 -5.42 9.99 4.34
CA TRP A 191 -6.41 10.16 5.41
C TRP A 191 -5.79 10.48 6.77
N ARG A 192 -4.47 10.56 6.84
CA ARG A 192 -3.70 10.72 8.08
C ARG A 192 -4.25 11.80 9.01
N SER A 193 -4.44 13.03 8.52
CA SER A 193 -4.90 14.14 9.35
C SER A 193 -6.26 13.88 10.01
N PHE A 194 -7.15 13.14 9.32
CA PHE A 194 -8.43 12.73 9.86
C PHE A 194 -8.26 11.60 10.89
N LEU A 195 -7.44 10.60 10.59
CA LEU A 195 -7.20 9.46 11.46
C LEU A 195 -6.58 9.91 12.79
N THR A 196 -5.53 10.72 12.76
CA THR A 196 -4.88 11.28 13.96
C THR A 196 -5.84 12.12 14.80
N SER A 197 -6.67 12.96 14.16
CA SER A 197 -7.64 13.80 14.88
C SER A 197 -8.74 13.00 15.60
N ASN A 198 -8.98 11.76 15.19
CA ASN A 198 -10.03 10.90 15.76
C ASN A 198 -9.47 9.72 16.57
N ASN A 199 -8.17 9.68 16.85
CA ASN A 199 -7.47 8.58 17.51
C ASN A 199 -7.74 7.21 16.85
N LEU A 200 -7.84 7.18 15.52
CA LEU A 200 -7.99 5.96 14.75
C LEU A 200 -6.62 5.36 14.44
N GLU A 201 -6.49 4.05 14.61
CA GLU A 201 -5.25 3.36 14.28
C GLU A 201 -4.95 3.48 12.77
N SER A 202 -3.79 4.05 12.41
CA SER A 202 -3.24 4.02 11.07
C SER A 202 -1.96 3.18 11.03
N ILE A 203 -1.70 2.47 9.93
CA ILE A 203 -0.38 1.87 9.70
C ILE A 203 0.45 2.87 8.90
N GLY A 204 1.58 3.23 9.49
CA GLY A 204 2.49 4.21 8.94
C GLY A 204 2.69 5.42 9.87
N ASP A 205 2.11 5.36 11.06
CA ASP A 205 2.43 6.26 12.16
C ASP A 205 3.60 5.72 12.95
#